data_4650bcc3fa9cf1018ead1e3c13617a80
#
_entry.id   4650bcc3fa9cf1018ead1e3c13617a80
#
_cell.length_a   1.000
_cell.length_b   1.000
_cell.length_c   1.000
_cell.angle_alpha   90.00
_cell.angle_beta   90.00
_cell.angle_gamma   90.00
#
_symmetry.space_group_name_H-M   'P 1'
#
loop_
_entity.id
_entity.type
_entity.pdbx_description
1 polymer ?
#
loop_
_entity_poly.entity_id
_entity_poly.type
_entity_poly.pdbx_seq_one_letter_code
_entity_poly.pdbx_strand_id
1 'polypeptide(L)'
;MNGVRAAFVAGVVLLAGACGGGVDDPESAACPDPPVTFGSAVVASDHEEVLVHFTCSGAALAGTLFAPREGDHHPAVVWLHGSGEQPRLNYGPLVAAYIRDGIDFFSYDKRGVGESEGSCCPDVEGRFNLVTADAVGAVAAMASSDLVDPGQIGFLGASAAGWVAPRAAEDSGHVAFMAIASPGVLRHSLVARFEEFAGGSESTEPRPSEAEIAQKMASWKPEGFDPEPYLERLNVPALWLFGGADRNVPPVQSVAALRSIKQKLGKDWTIVVYAGAGHGLFDSPATDARAAPAAEAWVRRHVRVGS
;
A
#
# COMPACT_ATOMS: atom_id res chain seq x y z
N MET A 1 -74.83 -29.78 -18.58
CA MET A 1 -74.43 -28.56 -17.90
C MET A 1 -73.00 -28.74 -17.46
N ASN A 2 -72.05 -28.31 -18.29
CA ASN A 2 -70.65 -28.66 -18.21
C ASN A 2 -69.84 -27.52 -17.56
N GLY A 3 -69.25 -27.80 -16.40
CA GLY A 3 -68.32 -26.88 -15.75
C GLY A 3 -66.89 -27.15 -16.18
N VAL A 4 -66.29 -26.18 -16.84
CA VAL A 4 -64.86 -26.18 -17.25
C VAL A 4 -64.02 -25.76 -16.05
N ARG A 5 -63.13 -26.62 -15.60
CA ARG A 5 -62.08 -26.31 -14.60
C ARG A 5 -60.85 -25.81 -15.33
N ALA A 6 -60.47 -24.55 -15.07
CA ALA A 6 -59.20 -24.00 -15.49
C ALA A 6 -58.07 -24.46 -14.54
N ALA A 7 -57.03 -25.10 -15.09
CA ALA A 7 -55.83 -25.45 -14.38
C ALA A 7 -54.82 -24.33 -14.44
N PHE A 8 -54.49 -23.77 -13.28
CA PHE A 8 -53.35 -22.83 -13.13
C PHE A 8 -52.03 -23.66 -13.07
N VAL A 9 -51.20 -23.48 -14.08
CA VAL A 9 -49.81 -23.95 -14.04
C VAL A 9 -48.95 -22.87 -13.40
N ALA A 10 -48.53 -23.13 -12.17
CA ALA A 10 -47.53 -22.30 -11.50
C ALA A 10 -46.12 -22.59 -12.07
N GLY A 11 -45.61 -21.69 -12.85
CA GLY A 11 -44.23 -21.72 -13.32
C GLY A 11 -43.29 -21.35 -12.18
N VAL A 12 -42.49 -22.34 -11.71
CA VAL A 12 -41.39 -22.09 -10.80
C VAL A 12 -40.23 -21.51 -11.64
N VAL A 13 -39.95 -20.23 -11.49
CA VAL A 13 -38.73 -19.61 -12.01
C VAL A 13 -37.59 -19.97 -11.05
N LEU A 14 -36.76 -20.92 -11.42
CA LEU A 14 -35.48 -21.18 -10.78
C LEU A 14 -34.53 -20.03 -11.11
N LEU A 15 -34.37 -19.09 -10.19
CA LEU A 15 -33.26 -18.17 -10.18
C LEU A 15 -31.97 -18.97 -9.89
N ALA A 16 -31.25 -19.32 -10.93
CA ALA A 16 -29.89 -19.79 -10.80
C ALA A 16 -29.04 -18.60 -10.28
N GLY A 17 -28.74 -18.64 -8.99
CA GLY A 17 -27.74 -17.76 -8.40
C GLY A 17 -26.38 -18.12 -9.01
N ALA A 18 -25.92 -17.32 -9.96
CA ALA A 18 -24.55 -17.32 -10.42
C ALA A 18 -23.68 -16.83 -9.26
N CYS A 19 -22.96 -17.73 -8.61
CA CYS A 19 -21.77 -17.38 -7.85
C CYS A 19 -20.73 -16.89 -8.85
N GLY A 20 -20.82 -15.62 -9.23
CA GLY A 20 -19.80 -14.92 -9.98
C GLY A 20 -18.61 -14.73 -9.06
N GLY A 21 -17.51 -15.44 -9.32
CA GLY A 21 -16.21 -15.07 -8.80
C GLY A 21 -15.93 -13.63 -9.23
N GLY A 22 -15.83 -12.71 -8.25
CA GLY A 22 -15.58 -11.31 -8.51
C GLY A 22 -14.19 -11.17 -9.14
N VAL A 23 -14.16 -10.87 -10.42
CA VAL A 23 -13.08 -10.12 -11.03
C VAL A 23 -13.16 -8.74 -10.40
N ASP A 24 -12.03 -8.23 -9.89
CA ASP A 24 -11.95 -6.85 -9.41
C ASP A 24 -12.55 -5.93 -10.45
N ASP A 25 -13.67 -5.29 -10.07
CA ASP A 25 -14.33 -4.30 -10.90
C ASP A 25 -13.34 -3.13 -11.08
N PRO A 26 -13.11 -2.64 -12.29
CA PRO A 26 -12.22 -1.49 -12.53
C PRO A 26 -12.78 -0.16 -12.01
N GLU A 27 -13.81 -0.21 -11.18
CA GLU A 27 -14.39 0.98 -10.59
C GLU A 27 -13.33 1.68 -9.71
N SER A 28 -13.07 2.95 -10.00
CA SER A 28 -12.15 3.84 -9.28
C SER A 28 -12.25 3.64 -7.77
N ALA A 29 -11.12 3.48 -7.10
CA ALA A 29 -11.06 3.44 -5.65
C ALA A 29 -11.33 4.86 -5.10
N ALA A 30 -12.57 5.33 -5.21
CA ALA A 30 -12.94 6.70 -4.99
C ALA A 30 -13.16 6.99 -3.50
N CYS A 31 -12.28 7.84 -2.95
CA CYS A 31 -12.52 8.55 -1.70
C CYS A 31 -11.95 9.98 -1.81
N PRO A 32 -12.33 10.77 -2.85
CA PRO A 32 -11.64 12.01 -3.17
C PRO A 32 -11.86 13.13 -2.14
N ASP A 33 -13.01 13.16 -1.45
CA ASP A 33 -13.38 14.18 -0.47
C ASP A 33 -13.95 13.51 0.79
N PRO A 34 -13.12 12.81 1.57
CA PRO A 34 -13.61 12.18 2.80
C PRO A 34 -14.02 13.23 3.83
N PRO A 35 -15.05 13.00 4.65
CA PRO A 35 -15.23 13.73 5.90
C PRO A 35 -14.00 13.54 6.77
N VAL A 36 -13.30 14.63 7.10
CA VAL A 36 -12.10 14.64 7.92
C VAL A 36 -12.30 15.44 9.19
N THR A 37 -11.77 14.96 10.30
CA THR A 37 -11.68 15.71 11.55
C THR A 37 -10.26 15.62 12.10
N PHE A 38 -9.74 16.77 12.52
CA PHE A 38 -8.46 16.89 13.21
C PHE A 38 -8.69 17.17 14.69
N GLY A 39 -8.06 16.39 15.56
CA GLY A 39 -8.02 16.63 16.98
C GLY A 39 -7.13 17.83 17.35
N SER A 40 -7.12 18.19 18.62
CA SER A 40 -6.15 19.16 19.12
C SER A 40 -4.73 18.57 19.09
N ALA A 41 -3.75 19.37 18.71
CA ALA A 41 -2.36 18.95 18.76
C ALA A 41 -1.90 18.64 20.18
N VAL A 42 -1.22 17.53 20.36
CA VAL A 42 -0.49 17.17 21.58
C VAL A 42 0.98 17.45 21.34
N VAL A 43 1.53 18.42 22.07
CA VAL A 43 2.91 18.87 21.88
C VAL A 43 3.86 18.00 22.69
N ALA A 44 4.76 17.29 21.99
CA ALA A 44 5.89 16.57 22.58
C ALA A 44 7.16 17.44 22.59
N SER A 45 8.31 16.89 22.96
CA SER A 45 9.57 17.65 23.05
C SER A 45 10.11 18.11 21.69
N ASP A 46 9.92 17.32 20.66
CA ASP A 46 10.52 17.45 19.34
C ASP A 46 9.52 17.37 18.18
N HIS A 47 8.24 17.13 18.45
CA HIS A 47 7.16 17.02 17.46
C HIS A 47 5.80 17.39 18.06
N GLU A 48 4.80 17.44 17.20
CA GLU A 48 3.39 17.49 17.56
C GLU A 48 2.68 16.25 17.02
N GLU A 49 1.66 15.79 17.75
CA GLU A 49 0.78 14.68 17.35
C GLU A 49 -0.64 15.19 17.19
N VAL A 50 -1.24 14.98 16.03
CA VAL A 50 -2.63 15.31 15.76
C VAL A 50 -3.39 14.03 15.41
N LEU A 51 -4.42 13.70 16.20
CA LEU A 51 -5.33 12.60 15.89
C LEU A 51 -6.19 13.00 14.69
N VAL A 52 -6.25 12.15 13.67
CA VAL A 52 -6.99 12.40 12.44
C VAL A 52 -7.99 11.27 12.24
N HIS A 53 -9.27 11.63 12.00
CA HIS A 53 -10.27 10.67 11.54
C HIS A 53 -10.75 11.07 10.16
N PHE A 54 -10.91 10.09 9.29
CA PHE A 54 -11.49 10.26 7.95
C PHE A 54 -12.38 9.08 7.60
N THR A 55 -13.41 9.30 6.81
CA THR A 55 -14.34 8.23 6.44
C THR A 55 -14.18 7.86 4.98
N CYS A 56 -13.92 6.59 4.70
CA CYS A 56 -13.77 6.10 3.34
C CYS A 56 -14.51 4.78 3.14
N SER A 57 -15.24 4.64 2.03
CA SER A 57 -15.97 3.41 1.68
C SER A 57 -16.77 2.84 2.86
N GLY A 58 -17.50 3.72 3.57
CA GLY A 58 -18.39 3.35 4.68
C GLY A 58 -17.70 2.95 5.99
N ALA A 59 -16.39 3.19 6.15
CA ALA A 59 -15.68 2.98 7.40
C ALA A 59 -15.00 4.27 7.87
N ALA A 60 -15.09 4.58 9.16
CA ALA A 60 -14.30 5.62 9.79
C ALA A 60 -12.92 5.06 10.11
N LEU A 61 -11.88 5.75 9.66
CA LEU A 61 -10.48 5.38 9.86
C LEU A 61 -9.81 6.39 10.78
N ALA A 62 -8.94 5.89 11.66
CA ALA A 62 -8.22 6.69 12.64
C ALA A 62 -6.72 6.65 12.36
N GLY A 63 -6.06 7.81 12.45
CA GLY A 63 -4.62 7.93 12.25
C GLY A 63 -4.01 8.99 13.15
N THR A 64 -2.69 9.05 13.16
CA THR A 64 -1.92 10.10 13.83
C THR A 64 -1.03 10.79 12.80
N LEU A 65 -1.17 12.11 12.72
CA LEU A 65 -0.24 12.96 12.01
C LEU A 65 0.82 13.42 13.01
N PHE A 66 2.06 13.02 12.76
CA PHE A 66 3.24 13.55 13.45
C PHE A 66 3.77 14.71 12.62
N ALA A 67 3.99 15.87 13.23
CA ALA A 67 4.46 17.07 12.57
C ALA A 67 5.68 17.68 13.29
N PRO A 68 6.61 18.32 12.58
CA PRO A 68 7.60 19.19 13.20
C PRO A 68 6.91 20.30 14.00
N ARG A 69 7.54 20.78 15.08
CA ARG A 69 6.98 21.85 15.93
C ARG A 69 7.02 23.23 15.30
N GLU A 70 7.85 23.42 14.33
CA GLU A 70 8.11 24.72 13.72
C GLU A 70 7.71 24.68 12.24
N GLY A 71 7.06 25.74 11.80
CA GLY A 71 6.59 25.90 10.42
C GLY A 71 5.16 25.40 10.21
N ASP A 72 4.71 25.54 8.99
CA ASP A 72 3.45 25.07 8.44
C ASP A 72 3.68 24.69 6.96
N HIS A 73 2.71 24.04 6.35
CA HIS A 73 2.83 23.58 4.95
C HIS A 73 4.06 22.70 4.68
N HIS A 74 4.32 21.74 5.58
CA HIS A 74 5.41 20.80 5.39
C HIS A 74 5.10 19.79 4.26
N PRO A 75 6.12 19.25 3.57
CA PRO A 75 5.93 18.02 2.81
C PRO A 75 5.52 16.89 3.74
N ALA A 76 4.76 15.91 3.23
CA ALA A 76 4.27 14.81 4.05
C ALA A 76 4.50 13.44 3.41
N VAL A 77 4.68 12.43 4.24
CA VAL A 77 4.58 11.02 3.84
C VAL A 77 3.37 10.37 4.50
N VAL A 78 2.62 9.61 3.72
CA VAL A 78 1.54 8.74 4.19
C VAL A 78 2.06 7.32 4.22
N TRP A 79 2.01 6.67 5.39
CA TRP A 79 2.42 5.29 5.56
C TRP A 79 1.36 4.33 5.01
N LEU A 80 1.76 3.47 4.08
CA LEU A 80 0.95 2.40 3.52
C LEU A 80 1.38 1.05 4.11
N HIS A 81 0.39 0.32 4.60
CA HIS A 81 0.59 -0.94 5.29
C HIS A 81 0.97 -2.10 4.37
N GLY A 82 1.68 -3.08 4.94
CA GLY A 82 1.79 -4.44 4.40
C GLY A 82 0.50 -5.25 4.53
N SER A 83 0.57 -6.55 4.25
CA SER A 83 -0.57 -7.47 4.40
C SER A 83 -0.92 -7.74 5.86
N GLY A 84 -2.17 -8.15 6.10
CA GLY A 84 -2.66 -8.55 7.41
C GLY A 84 -3.04 -7.37 8.32
N GLU A 85 -3.23 -7.66 9.60
CA GLU A 85 -3.59 -6.68 10.62
C GLU A 85 -2.39 -5.80 10.96
N GLN A 86 -2.53 -4.51 10.69
CA GLN A 86 -1.47 -3.54 11.01
C GLN A 86 -2.07 -2.27 11.63
N PRO A 87 -1.77 -1.97 12.89
CA PRO A 87 -2.09 -0.69 13.49
C PRO A 87 -1.20 0.42 12.93
N ARG A 88 -1.60 1.68 13.17
CA ARG A 88 -0.75 2.84 12.87
C ARG A 88 0.59 2.75 13.61
N LEU A 89 1.61 3.32 13.01
CA LEU A 89 2.92 3.43 13.64
C LEU A 89 2.86 4.41 14.82
N ASN A 90 3.58 4.07 15.87
CA ASN A 90 3.87 5.01 16.95
C ASN A 90 5.10 5.85 16.61
N TYR A 91 5.28 6.96 17.35
CA TYR A 91 6.51 7.73 17.24
C TYR A 91 7.72 6.86 17.62
N GLY A 92 8.60 6.67 16.68
CA GLY A 92 9.77 5.80 16.79
C GLY A 92 10.85 6.20 15.78
N PRO A 93 11.95 5.46 15.66
CA PRO A 93 13.11 5.86 14.85
C PRO A 93 12.79 6.19 13.40
N LEU A 94 11.85 5.46 12.76
CA LEU A 94 11.44 5.72 11.38
C LEU A 94 10.71 7.08 11.29
N VAL A 95 9.66 7.29 12.11
CA VAL A 95 8.90 8.54 12.13
C VAL A 95 9.80 9.72 12.48
N ALA A 96 10.59 9.59 13.56
CA ALA A 96 11.51 10.62 14.02
C ALA A 96 12.53 11.07 12.96
N ALA A 97 12.91 10.19 12.03
CA ALA A 97 13.81 10.53 10.95
C ALA A 97 13.18 11.58 10.02
N TYR A 98 11.94 11.38 9.59
CA TYR A 98 11.20 12.32 8.74
C TYR A 98 10.90 13.64 9.44
N ILE A 99 10.50 13.58 10.72
CA ILE A 99 10.24 14.79 11.53
C ILE A 99 11.49 15.68 11.64
N ARG A 100 12.66 15.09 11.90
CA ARG A 100 13.93 15.84 11.93
C ARG A 100 14.27 16.53 10.60
N ASP A 101 13.84 15.92 9.50
CA ASP A 101 14.03 16.48 8.15
C ASP A 101 12.93 17.48 7.76
N GLY A 102 12.04 17.87 8.67
CA GLY A 102 10.95 18.82 8.42
C GLY A 102 9.84 18.25 7.54
N ILE A 103 9.59 16.94 7.63
CA ILE A 103 8.61 16.22 6.83
C ILE A 103 7.56 15.62 7.77
N ASP A 104 6.30 15.95 7.57
CA ASP A 104 5.19 15.36 8.29
C ASP A 104 5.08 13.85 8.01
N PHE A 105 4.64 13.10 9.02
CA PHE A 105 4.46 11.67 8.89
C PHE A 105 3.04 11.26 9.31
N PHE A 106 2.23 10.81 8.39
CA PHE A 106 0.89 10.31 8.67
C PHE A 106 0.83 8.79 8.64
N SER A 107 0.35 8.20 9.73
CA SER A 107 0.09 6.76 9.83
C SER A 107 -1.30 6.54 10.41
N TYR A 108 -2.09 5.65 9.78
CA TYR A 108 -3.45 5.32 10.21
C TYR A 108 -3.58 3.83 10.53
N ASP A 109 -4.53 3.46 11.38
CA ASP A 109 -4.89 2.08 11.62
C ASP A 109 -5.53 1.51 10.36
N LYS A 110 -5.04 0.37 9.90
CA LYS A 110 -5.64 -0.31 8.76
C LYS A 110 -7.12 -0.59 9.04
N ARG A 111 -7.95 -0.57 8.01
CA ARG A 111 -9.38 -0.92 8.08
C ARG A 111 -9.63 -2.16 8.94
N GLY A 112 -10.50 -2.07 9.95
CA GLY A 112 -10.83 -3.15 10.88
C GLY A 112 -9.74 -3.47 11.92
N VAL A 113 -8.76 -2.57 12.12
CA VAL A 113 -7.69 -2.72 13.11
C VAL A 113 -7.66 -1.47 14.01
N GLY A 114 -7.25 -1.63 15.26
CA GLY A 114 -7.10 -0.53 16.21
C GLY A 114 -8.39 0.24 16.41
N GLU A 115 -8.35 1.55 16.12
CA GLU A 115 -9.51 2.45 16.23
C GLU A 115 -10.25 2.63 14.87
N SER A 116 -9.75 2.00 13.80
CA SER A 116 -10.40 2.03 12.49
C SER A 116 -11.53 1.03 12.40
N GLU A 117 -12.67 1.49 11.88
CA GLU A 117 -13.84 0.65 11.60
C GLU A 117 -13.67 -0.23 10.36
N GLY A 118 -14.69 -1.08 10.09
CA GLY A 118 -14.74 -1.96 8.95
C GLY A 118 -14.21 -3.35 9.24
N SER A 119 -13.81 -4.08 8.22
CA SER A 119 -13.29 -5.44 8.34
C SER A 119 -11.87 -5.54 7.81
N CYS A 120 -10.96 -6.03 8.61
CA CYS A 120 -9.64 -6.46 8.15
C CYS A 120 -9.82 -7.77 7.37
N CYS A 121 -9.03 -8.16 6.51
CA CYS A 121 -7.89 -7.58 5.81
C CYS A 121 -8.13 -7.96 4.35
N PRO A 122 -8.86 -7.14 3.58
CA PRO A 122 -9.28 -7.51 2.24
C PRO A 122 -8.10 -7.74 1.29
N ASP A 123 -6.96 -7.14 1.57
CA ASP A 123 -5.72 -7.33 0.83
C ASP A 123 -5.18 -8.77 0.90
N VAL A 124 -5.39 -9.49 2.02
CA VAL A 124 -5.02 -10.90 2.15
C VAL A 124 -5.78 -11.79 1.16
N GLU A 125 -7.00 -11.41 0.83
CA GLU A 125 -7.83 -12.07 -0.18
C GLU A 125 -7.57 -11.55 -1.60
N GLY A 126 -6.60 -10.65 -1.79
CA GLY A 126 -6.31 -10.03 -3.08
C GLY A 126 -7.30 -8.94 -3.50
N ARG A 127 -8.18 -8.50 -2.60
CA ARG A 127 -9.18 -7.45 -2.83
C ARG A 127 -8.62 -6.09 -2.44
N PHE A 128 -7.84 -5.48 -3.32
CA PHE A 128 -7.13 -4.23 -3.03
C PHE A 128 -7.98 -2.97 -3.15
N ASN A 129 -9.20 -3.03 -3.71
CA ASN A 129 -10.07 -1.85 -3.92
C ASN A 129 -10.30 -1.04 -2.65
N LEU A 130 -10.64 -1.70 -1.53
CA LEU A 130 -10.94 -1.02 -0.26
C LEU A 130 -9.69 -0.36 0.35
N VAL A 131 -8.57 -1.09 0.41
CA VAL A 131 -7.33 -0.53 0.97
C VAL A 131 -6.70 0.54 0.07
N THR A 132 -6.96 0.49 -1.24
CA THR A 132 -6.60 1.56 -2.17
C THR A 132 -7.45 2.81 -1.92
N ALA A 133 -8.77 2.64 -1.75
CA ALA A 133 -9.66 3.74 -1.41
C ALA A 133 -9.25 4.39 -0.07
N ASP A 134 -8.88 3.59 0.94
CA ASP A 134 -8.36 4.10 2.22
C ASP A 134 -7.09 4.93 2.03
N ALA A 135 -6.18 4.50 1.17
CA ALA A 135 -4.96 5.25 0.86
C ALA A 135 -5.27 6.57 0.12
N VAL A 136 -6.24 6.57 -0.80
CA VAL A 136 -6.75 7.81 -1.45
C VAL A 136 -7.34 8.76 -0.42
N GLY A 137 -8.20 8.22 0.48
CA GLY A 137 -8.79 9.00 1.57
C GLY A 137 -7.75 9.58 2.54
N ALA A 138 -6.70 8.81 2.84
CA ALA A 138 -5.59 9.27 3.68
C ALA A 138 -4.82 10.44 3.03
N VAL A 139 -4.57 10.37 1.72
CA VAL A 139 -3.96 11.49 0.97
C VAL A 139 -4.86 12.72 0.97
N ALA A 140 -6.17 12.54 0.70
CA ALA A 140 -7.13 13.65 0.73
C ALA A 140 -7.23 14.28 2.13
N ALA A 141 -7.19 13.47 3.20
CA ALA A 141 -7.14 13.98 4.57
C ALA A 141 -5.90 14.83 4.81
N MET A 142 -4.72 14.39 4.36
CA MET A 142 -3.49 15.18 4.49
C MET A 142 -3.54 16.45 3.65
N ALA A 143 -4.04 16.39 2.42
CA ALA A 143 -4.19 17.57 1.57
C ALA A 143 -5.15 18.64 2.14
N SER A 144 -6.04 18.27 3.07
CA SER A 144 -6.95 19.17 3.77
C SER A 144 -6.40 19.73 5.08
N SER A 145 -5.20 19.32 5.50
CA SER A 145 -4.53 19.81 6.71
C SER A 145 -3.81 21.12 6.47
N ASP A 146 -3.97 22.09 7.37
CA ASP A 146 -3.21 23.35 7.33
C ASP A 146 -1.69 23.16 7.58
N LEU A 147 -1.29 22.00 8.15
CA LEU A 147 0.11 21.68 8.39
C LEU A 147 0.84 21.18 7.13
N VAL A 148 0.11 20.58 6.18
CA VAL A 148 0.68 19.86 5.04
C VAL A 148 0.67 20.71 3.75
N ASP A 149 1.77 20.69 3.00
CA ASP A 149 1.78 21.18 1.60
C ASP A 149 1.09 20.13 0.70
N PRO A 150 -0.11 20.40 0.17
CA PRO A 150 -0.86 19.43 -0.64
C PRO A 150 -0.18 19.07 -1.96
N GLY A 151 0.81 19.85 -2.40
CA GLY A 151 1.63 19.57 -3.57
C GLY A 151 2.86 18.70 -3.30
N GLN A 152 3.09 18.31 -2.05
CA GLN A 152 4.28 17.55 -1.63
C GLN A 152 3.94 16.34 -0.73
N ILE A 153 2.83 15.66 -1.01
CA ILE A 153 2.45 14.44 -0.31
C ILE A 153 3.02 13.24 -1.07
N GLY A 154 3.67 12.32 -0.36
CA GLY A 154 4.17 11.09 -0.95
C GLY A 154 3.75 9.85 -0.16
N PHE A 155 3.97 8.68 -0.76
CA PHE A 155 3.79 7.41 -0.06
C PHE A 155 5.11 6.85 0.45
N LEU A 156 5.06 6.33 1.67
CA LEU A 156 6.06 5.45 2.25
C LEU A 156 5.37 4.16 2.67
N GLY A 157 5.92 3.00 2.35
CA GLY A 157 5.24 1.75 2.71
C GLY A 157 6.06 0.51 2.46
N ALA A 158 5.46 -0.64 2.73
CA ALA A 158 6.12 -1.93 2.57
C ALA A 158 5.18 -3.03 2.05
N SER A 159 5.75 -4.04 1.39
CA SER A 159 5.06 -5.28 1.04
C SER A 159 3.80 -5.05 0.19
N ALA A 160 2.60 -5.32 0.73
CA ALA A 160 1.31 -5.10 0.05
C ALA A 160 1.11 -3.64 -0.44
N ALA A 161 1.82 -2.67 0.15
CA ALA A 161 1.83 -1.29 -0.33
C ALA A 161 2.25 -1.18 -1.82
N GLY A 162 3.02 -2.13 -2.33
CA GLY A 162 3.39 -2.17 -3.76
C GLY A 162 2.22 -2.40 -4.71
N TRP A 163 1.15 -3.07 -4.27
CA TRP A 163 -0.10 -3.24 -5.02
C TRP A 163 -1.05 -2.04 -4.86
N VAL A 164 -0.97 -1.35 -3.73
CA VAL A 164 -1.88 -0.24 -3.37
C VAL A 164 -1.37 1.09 -3.92
N ALA A 165 -0.10 1.41 -3.68
CA ALA A 165 0.46 2.73 -3.93
C ALA A 165 0.37 3.22 -5.38
N PRO A 166 0.67 2.39 -6.42
CA PRO A 166 0.59 2.87 -7.81
C PRO A 166 -0.82 3.29 -8.21
N ARG A 167 -1.83 2.51 -7.80
CA ARG A 167 -3.24 2.83 -8.08
C ARG A 167 -3.72 4.02 -7.25
N ALA A 168 -3.42 4.05 -5.96
CA ALA A 168 -3.80 5.17 -5.10
C ALA A 168 -3.14 6.49 -5.54
N ALA A 169 -1.92 6.45 -6.07
CA ALA A 169 -1.26 7.63 -6.63
C ALA A 169 -1.99 8.16 -7.88
N GLU A 170 -2.47 7.26 -8.75
CA GLU A 170 -3.28 7.62 -9.92
C GLU A 170 -4.64 8.19 -9.50
N ASP A 171 -5.36 7.47 -8.63
CA ASP A 171 -6.73 7.79 -8.24
C ASP A 171 -6.82 9.08 -7.39
N SER A 172 -5.83 9.37 -6.53
CA SER A 172 -5.81 10.59 -5.70
C SER A 172 -5.42 11.86 -6.46
N GLY A 173 -4.55 11.75 -7.45
CA GLY A 173 -4.00 12.89 -8.20
C GLY A 173 -3.11 13.86 -7.38
N HIS A 174 -2.85 13.58 -6.10
CA HIS A 174 -2.07 14.44 -5.19
C HIS A 174 -0.73 13.86 -4.77
N VAL A 175 -0.42 12.61 -5.14
CA VAL A 175 0.84 11.96 -4.77
C VAL A 175 1.96 12.47 -5.66
N ALA A 176 2.98 13.03 -5.04
CA ALA A 176 4.13 13.63 -5.73
C ALA A 176 5.32 12.66 -5.87
N PHE A 177 5.44 11.66 -4.99
CA PHE A 177 6.52 10.68 -4.98
C PHE A 177 6.13 9.44 -4.16
N MET A 178 6.92 8.35 -4.27
CA MET A 178 6.72 7.17 -3.43
C MET A 178 8.02 6.42 -3.16
N ALA A 179 8.11 5.79 -1.97
CA ALA A 179 9.21 4.92 -1.59
C ALA A 179 8.67 3.65 -0.92
N ILE A 180 8.83 2.49 -1.57
CA ILE A 180 8.23 1.24 -1.11
C ILE A 180 9.30 0.17 -0.93
N ALA A 181 9.29 -0.44 0.26
CA ALA A 181 10.18 -1.53 0.64
C ALA A 181 9.53 -2.89 0.36
N SER A 182 10.30 -3.83 -0.17
CA SER A 182 9.87 -5.20 -0.47
C SER A 182 8.49 -5.28 -1.17
N PRO A 183 8.25 -4.48 -2.25
CA PRO A 183 6.93 -4.27 -2.80
C PRO A 183 6.38 -5.48 -3.54
N GLY A 184 5.08 -5.76 -3.40
CA GLY A 184 4.32 -6.60 -4.30
C GLY A 184 4.09 -5.90 -5.63
N VAL A 185 4.82 -6.29 -6.68
CA VAL A 185 4.74 -5.68 -8.03
C VAL A 185 4.42 -6.68 -9.13
N LEU A 186 4.18 -7.92 -8.75
CA LEU A 186 3.69 -8.98 -9.63
C LEU A 186 2.24 -9.32 -9.28
N ARG A 187 1.57 -10.10 -10.12
CA ARG A 187 0.23 -10.59 -9.80
C ARG A 187 0.19 -11.22 -8.42
N HIS A 188 -0.83 -10.89 -7.65
CA HIS A 188 -0.97 -11.33 -6.26
C HIS A 188 -0.79 -12.83 -6.10
N SER A 189 -1.42 -13.65 -6.96
CA SER A 189 -1.31 -15.12 -6.88
C SER A 189 0.13 -15.64 -7.08
N LEU A 190 0.94 -14.97 -7.89
CA LEU A 190 2.33 -15.37 -8.08
C LEU A 190 3.16 -15.10 -6.83
N VAL A 191 2.91 -13.97 -6.17
CA VAL A 191 3.61 -13.62 -4.91
C VAL A 191 3.18 -14.55 -3.79
N ALA A 192 1.88 -14.81 -3.63
CA ALA A 192 1.37 -15.74 -2.62
C ALA A 192 1.93 -17.16 -2.79
N ARG A 193 1.98 -17.67 -4.03
CA ARG A 193 2.59 -19.00 -4.31
C ARG A 193 4.10 -19.01 -4.11
N PHE A 194 4.77 -17.89 -4.39
CA PHE A 194 6.19 -17.78 -4.09
C PHE A 194 6.43 -17.81 -2.58
N GLU A 195 5.66 -17.08 -1.79
CA GLU A 195 5.76 -17.07 -0.32
C GLU A 195 5.56 -18.48 0.24
N GLU A 196 4.52 -19.20 -0.20
CA GLU A 196 4.28 -20.58 0.16
C GLU A 196 5.48 -21.49 -0.23
N PHE A 197 5.99 -21.36 -1.44
CA PHE A 197 7.11 -22.15 -1.94
C PHE A 197 8.43 -21.85 -1.23
N ALA A 198 8.70 -20.58 -0.95
CA ALA A 198 9.91 -20.13 -0.28
C ALA A 198 9.85 -20.29 1.26
N GLY A 199 8.65 -20.54 1.80
CA GLY A 199 8.38 -20.74 3.22
C GLY A 199 8.16 -19.47 4.03
N GLY A 200 8.07 -18.29 3.39
CA GLY A 200 7.89 -17.02 4.07
C GLY A 200 9.08 -16.63 4.97
N SER A 201 8.98 -15.48 5.63
CA SER A 201 10.04 -14.94 6.51
C SER A 201 10.31 -15.79 7.74
N GLU A 202 9.32 -16.55 8.21
CA GLU A 202 9.42 -17.37 9.43
C GLU A 202 10.06 -18.75 9.18
N SER A 203 10.30 -19.11 7.91
CA SER A 203 10.85 -20.43 7.60
C SER A 203 12.31 -20.57 7.99
N THR A 204 12.63 -21.66 8.67
CA THR A 204 14.00 -22.08 9.01
C THR A 204 14.62 -23.00 7.94
N GLU A 205 13.84 -23.45 6.97
CA GLU A 205 14.34 -24.28 5.88
C GLU A 205 15.23 -23.48 4.93
N PRO A 206 16.18 -24.12 4.23
CA PRO A 206 16.97 -23.44 3.21
C PRO A 206 16.08 -22.77 2.15
N ARG A 207 16.39 -21.53 1.79
CA ARG A 207 15.69 -20.85 0.71
C ARG A 207 15.92 -21.59 -0.61
N PRO A 208 14.88 -21.84 -1.43
CA PRO A 208 15.08 -22.40 -2.77
C PRO A 208 16.01 -21.57 -3.62
N SER A 209 16.76 -22.21 -4.51
CA SER A 209 17.64 -21.52 -5.45
C SER A 209 16.84 -20.68 -6.45
N GLU A 210 17.46 -19.64 -7.02
CA GLU A 210 16.82 -18.81 -8.04
C GLU A 210 16.37 -19.62 -9.27
N ALA A 211 17.09 -20.69 -9.61
CA ALA A 211 16.70 -21.57 -10.71
C ALA A 211 15.41 -22.35 -10.40
N GLU A 212 15.28 -22.88 -9.18
CA GLU A 212 14.05 -23.56 -8.72
C GLU A 212 12.89 -22.59 -8.67
N ILE A 213 13.10 -21.38 -8.13
CA ILE A 213 12.09 -20.32 -8.08
C ILE A 213 11.62 -19.98 -9.50
N ALA A 214 12.54 -19.70 -10.42
CA ALA A 214 12.22 -19.35 -11.79
C ALA A 214 11.44 -20.47 -12.50
N GLN A 215 11.85 -21.73 -12.32
CA GLN A 215 11.17 -22.90 -12.88
C GLN A 215 9.73 -23.03 -12.33
N LYS A 216 9.55 -22.87 -11.03
CA LYS A 216 8.22 -22.94 -10.38
C LYS A 216 7.32 -21.80 -10.86
N MET A 217 7.79 -20.57 -10.82
CA MET A 217 7.02 -19.41 -11.26
C MET A 217 6.60 -19.49 -12.73
N ALA A 218 7.47 -20.01 -13.61
CA ALA A 218 7.13 -20.22 -15.02
C ALA A 218 6.03 -21.27 -15.22
N SER A 219 5.84 -22.19 -14.28
CA SER A 219 4.79 -23.23 -14.35
C SER A 219 3.44 -22.77 -13.75
N TRP A 220 3.41 -21.66 -13.02
CA TRP A 220 2.20 -21.17 -12.36
C TRP A 220 1.38 -20.30 -13.30
N LYS A 221 0.05 -20.53 -13.27
CA LYS A 221 -0.87 -19.65 -13.98
C LYS A 221 -1.11 -18.38 -13.15
N PRO A 222 -0.84 -17.18 -13.73
CA PRO A 222 -1.12 -15.93 -13.04
C PRO A 222 -2.62 -15.70 -12.89
N GLU A 223 -3.06 -15.36 -11.67
CA GLU A 223 -4.46 -15.09 -11.34
C GLU A 223 -4.55 -13.92 -10.36
N GLY A 224 -5.77 -13.39 -10.13
CA GLY A 224 -6.05 -12.32 -9.20
C GLY A 224 -5.56 -10.95 -9.65
N PHE A 225 -5.39 -10.05 -8.70
CA PHE A 225 -5.03 -8.65 -8.95
C PHE A 225 -3.72 -8.52 -9.73
N ASP A 226 -3.75 -7.67 -10.76
CA ASP A 226 -2.61 -7.36 -11.64
C ASP A 226 -2.17 -5.90 -11.43
N PRO A 227 -1.01 -5.65 -10.84
CA PRO A 227 -0.51 -4.29 -10.65
C PRO A 227 0.11 -3.68 -11.91
N GLU A 228 0.42 -4.46 -12.96
CA GLU A 228 1.18 -3.99 -14.12
C GLU A 228 0.54 -2.79 -14.80
N PRO A 229 -0.80 -2.75 -15.06
CA PRO A 229 -1.43 -1.58 -15.70
C PRO A 229 -1.28 -0.29 -14.88
N TYR A 230 -1.31 -0.36 -13.56
CA TYR A 230 -1.13 0.79 -12.67
C TYR A 230 0.34 1.23 -12.62
N LEU A 231 1.27 0.28 -12.60
CA LEU A 231 2.71 0.56 -12.69
C LEU A 231 3.05 1.22 -14.05
N GLU A 232 2.47 0.77 -15.15
CA GLU A 232 2.68 1.39 -16.45
C GLU A 232 2.17 2.84 -16.52
N ARG A 233 1.06 3.15 -15.85
CA ARG A 233 0.50 4.51 -15.79
C ARG A 233 1.13 5.40 -14.72
N LEU A 234 1.82 4.84 -13.74
CA LEU A 234 2.46 5.59 -12.66
C LEU A 234 3.48 6.60 -13.20
N ASN A 235 3.25 7.89 -12.99
CA ASN A 235 4.09 8.98 -13.53
C ASN A 235 4.84 9.78 -12.46
N VAL A 236 4.81 9.33 -11.21
CA VAL A 236 5.58 9.99 -10.13
C VAL A 236 6.95 9.31 -9.95
N PRO A 237 7.96 10.06 -9.46
CA PRO A 237 9.22 9.47 -9.03
C PRO A 237 8.99 8.37 -8.00
N ALA A 238 9.68 7.24 -8.13
CA ALA A 238 9.52 6.13 -7.20
C ALA A 238 10.85 5.48 -6.83
N LEU A 239 10.98 5.17 -5.53
CA LEU A 239 12.04 4.34 -4.97
C LEU A 239 11.49 2.97 -4.62
N TRP A 240 12.11 1.94 -5.19
CA TRP A 240 11.77 0.54 -4.97
C TRP A 240 12.96 -0.16 -4.30
N LEU A 241 12.76 -0.61 -3.06
CA LEU A 241 13.79 -1.28 -2.27
C LEU A 241 13.47 -2.77 -2.15
N PHE A 242 14.43 -3.63 -2.40
CA PHE A 242 14.26 -5.08 -2.33
C PHE A 242 15.31 -5.73 -1.44
N GLY A 243 14.89 -6.70 -0.64
CA GLY A 243 15.80 -7.65 0.00
C GLY A 243 16.13 -8.79 -0.98
N GLY A 244 17.41 -9.02 -1.27
CA GLY A 244 17.83 -10.06 -2.22
C GLY A 244 17.59 -11.48 -1.71
N ALA A 245 17.43 -11.67 -0.38
CA ALA A 245 17.08 -12.93 0.27
C ALA A 245 15.60 -13.01 0.71
N ASP A 246 14.76 -12.12 0.22
CA ASP A 246 13.33 -12.07 0.52
C ASP A 246 12.64 -13.41 0.20
N ARG A 247 11.73 -13.84 1.09
CA ARG A 247 10.98 -15.11 0.98
C ARG A 247 9.47 -14.89 0.88
N ASN A 248 9.02 -13.64 1.00
CA ASN A 248 7.61 -13.26 0.86
C ASN A 248 7.33 -12.70 -0.53
N VAL A 249 8.26 -11.93 -1.09
CA VAL A 249 8.16 -11.35 -2.43
C VAL A 249 9.36 -11.81 -3.28
N PRO A 250 9.16 -12.33 -4.50
CA PRO A 250 10.26 -12.81 -5.35
C PRO A 250 11.11 -11.63 -5.89
N PRO A 251 12.31 -11.36 -5.36
CA PRO A 251 13.02 -10.11 -5.66
C PRO A 251 13.54 -10.07 -7.10
N VAL A 252 14.06 -11.18 -7.63
CA VAL A 252 14.62 -11.22 -8.99
C VAL A 252 13.57 -10.94 -10.04
N GLN A 253 12.41 -11.58 -9.94
CA GLN A 253 11.31 -11.43 -10.89
C GLN A 253 10.64 -10.05 -10.76
N SER A 254 10.47 -9.56 -9.55
CA SER A 254 9.92 -8.22 -9.26
C SER A 254 10.82 -7.11 -9.83
N VAL A 255 12.12 -7.20 -9.59
CA VAL A 255 13.11 -6.25 -10.13
C VAL A 255 13.15 -6.30 -11.66
N ALA A 256 13.07 -7.49 -12.25
CA ALA A 256 13.02 -7.65 -13.71
C ALA A 256 11.79 -6.97 -14.31
N ALA A 257 10.61 -7.17 -13.71
CA ALA A 257 9.35 -6.53 -14.14
C ALA A 257 9.44 -5.00 -14.08
N LEU A 258 9.88 -4.43 -12.94
CA LEU A 258 10.03 -2.98 -12.79
C LEU A 258 11.07 -2.39 -13.76
N ARG A 259 12.18 -3.05 -13.98
CA ARG A 259 13.21 -2.62 -14.95
C ARG A 259 12.69 -2.62 -16.38
N SER A 260 11.89 -3.63 -16.74
CA SER A 260 11.25 -3.71 -18.05
C SER A 260 10.30 -2.51 -18.27
N ILE A 261 9.41 -2.23 -17.34
CA ILE A 261 8.49 -1.09 -17.39
C ILE A 261 9.27 0.23 -17.44
N LYS A 262 10.25 0.40 -16.54
CA LYS A 262 11.11 1.59 -16.51
C LYS A 262 11.77 1.86 -17.86
N GLN A 263 12.39 0.85 -18.44
CA GLN A 263 13.06 0.97 -19.74
C GLN A 263 12.09 1.26 -20.89
N LYS A 264 10.97 0.55 -20.93
CA LYS A 264 9.95 0.69 -21.97
C LYS A 264 9.30 2.08 -21.97
N LEU A 265 9.03 2.63 -20.78
CA LEU A 265 8.21 3.84 -20.61
C LEU A 265 8.98 5.05 -20.06
N GLY A 266 10.31 4.95 -19.87
CA GLY A 266 11.14 6.08 -19.42
C GLY A 266 10.84 6.55 -17.98
N LYS A 267 10.46 5.63 -17.06
CA LYS A 267 10.03 6.02 -15.71
C LYS A 267 11.18 6.56 -14.85
N ASP A 268 10.88 7.59 -14.06
CA ASP A 268 11.80 8.12 -13.04
C ASP A 268 11.77 7.26 -11.78
N TRP A 269 12.30 6.04 -11.90
CA TRP A 269 12.33 5.07 -10.80
C TRP A 269 13.77 4.73 -10.40
N THR A 270 14.02 4.70 -9.10
CA THR A 270 15.24 4.16 -8.50
C THR A 270 14.93 2.76 -7.95
N ILE A 271 15.73 1.76 -8.32
CA ILE A 271 15.55 0.36 -7.89
C ILE A 271 16.82 -0.09 -7.20
N VAL A 272 16.73 -0.44 -5.92
CA VAL A 272 17.85 -0.86 -5.08
C VAL A 272 17.62 -2.27 -4.55
N VAL A 273 18.64 -3.12 -4.56
CA VAL A 273 18.58 -4.48 -4.01
C VAL A 273 19.67 -4.62 -2.95
N TYR A 274 19.27 -5.00 -1.75
CA TYR A 274 20.17 -5.33 -0.63
C TYR A 274 20.39 -6.84 -0.60
N ALA A 275 21.50 -7.31 -1.16
CA ALA A 275 21.72 -8.72 -1.55
C ALA A 275 21.46 -9.76 -0.45
N GLY A 276 21.79 -9.47 0.81
CA GLY A 276 21.60 -10.40 1.94
C GLY A 276 20.37 -10.13 2.80
N ALA A 277 19.61 -9.05 2.51
CA ALA A 277 18.47 -8.67 3.30
C ALA A 277 17.23 -9.52 2.97
N GLY A 278 16.39 -9.77 3.99
CA GLY A 278 15.07 -10.40 3.85
C GLY A 278 13.97 -9.38 3.57
N HIS A 279 12.73 -9.73 3.95
CA HIS A 279 11.52 -8.95 3.65
C HIS A 279 11.42 -7.64 4.45
N GLY A 280 11.68 -7.66 5.75
CA GLY A 280 11.42 -6.55 6.69
C GLY A 280 12.45 -5.42 6.63
N LEU A 281 12.59 -4.73 5.49
CA LEU A 281 13.61 -3.69 5.29
C LEU A 281 13.42 -2.44 6.17
N PHE A 282 12.19 -2.14 6.59
CA PHE A 282 11.88 -1.02 7.49
C PHE A 282 11.62 -1.44 8.94
N ASP A 283 11.42 -2.75 9.18
CA ASP A 283 10.98 -3.24 10.48
C ASP A 283 12.12 -3.34 11.50
N SER A 284 13.33 -3.58 11.03
CA SER A 284 14.48 -3.75 11.91
C SER A 284 15.81 -3.43 11.24
N PRO A 285 16.69 -2.68 11.91
CA PRO A 285 18.08 -2.52 11.49
C PRO A 285 18.84 -3.86 11.34
N ALA A 286 18.34 -4.94 11.99
CA ALA A 286 18.91 -6.26 11.87
C ALA A 286 18.74 -6.86 10.46
N THR A 287 17.68 -6.44 9.71
CA THR A 287 17.45 -6.91 8.34
C THR A 287 18.38 -6.22 7.36
N ASP A 288 18.36 -4.89 7.31
CA ASP A 288 19.38 -4.06 6.66
C ASP A 288 19.31 -2.62 7.15
N ALA A 289 20.29 -2.20 7.93
CA ALA A 289 20.35 -0.86 8.52
C ALA A 289 20.43 0.29 7.50
N ARG A 290 20.61 -0.01 6.21
CA ARG A 290 20.78 1.00 5.14
C ARG A 290 19.45 1.36 4.47
N ALA A 291 18.42 0.52 4.56
CA ALA A 291 17.19 0.68 3.78
C ALA A 291 16.37 1.91 4.22
N ALA A 292 16.09 2.05 5.52
CA ALA A 292 15.33 3.18 6.03
C ALA A 292 16.06 4.54 5.83
N PRO A 293 17.37 4.69 6.14
CA PRO A 293 18.11 5.91 5.82
C PRO A 293 18.20 6.22 4.32
N ALA A 294 18.24 5.19 3.46
CA ALA A 294 18.22 5.40 2.01
C ALA A 294 16.88 5.94 1.52
N ALA A 295 15.76 5.45 2.08
CA ALA A 295 14.43 5.96 1.78
C ALA A 295 14.28 7.42 2.26
N GLU A 296 14.64 7.73 3.52
CA GLU A 296 14.66 9.08 4.08
C GLU A 296 15.46 10.05 3.19
N ALA A 297 16.71 9.71 2.90
CA ALA A 297 17.58 10.54 2.07
C ALA A 297 17.06 10.68 0.63
N TRP A 298 16.36 9.69 0.09
CA TRP A 298 15.74 9.77 -1.23
C TRP A 298 14.53 10.70 -1.19
N VAL A 299 13.62 10.56 -0.22
CA VAL A 299 12.44 11.42 -0.04
C VAL A 299 12.88 12.88 0.13
N ARG A 300 13.85 13.15 1.00
CA ARG A 300 14.37 14.50 1.22
C ARG A 300 14.87 15.21 -0.07
N ARG A 301 15.34 14.46 -1.06
CA ARG A 301 15.74 15.03 -2.37
C ARG A 301 14.54 15.30 -3.30
N HIS A 302 13.36 14.77 -2.99
CA HIS A 302 12.16 14.92 -3.82
C HIS A 302 11.13 15.88 -3.22
N VAL A 303 11.43 16.43 -2.04
CA VAL A 303 10.60 17.43 -1.37
C VAL A 303 11.35 18.76 -1.20
N ARG A 304 10.60 19.83 -1.01
CA ARG A 304 11.12 21.16 -0.64
C ARG A 304 10.69 21.41 0.79
N VAL A 305 11.62 21.36 1.72
CA VAL A 305 11.40 21.76 3.10
C VAL A 305 11.56 23.27 3.18
N GLY A 306 10.59 23.96 3.77
CA GLY A 306 10.65 25.40 4.00
C GLY A 306 11.89 25.77 4.86
N SER A 307 12.53 26.89 4.56
CA SER A 307 13.67 27.43 5.32
C SER A 307 13.20 28.27 6.49
#